data_3f643f9d42d46e87bf81ac26eccdf6a9
#
_entry.id   3f643f9d42d46e87bf81ac26eccdf6a9
#
_cell.length_a   1.000
_cell.length_b   1.000
_cell.length_c   1.000
_cell.angle_alpha   90.00
_cell.angle_beta   90.00
_cell.angle_gamma   90.00
#
_symmetry.space_group_name_H-M   'P 1'
#
loop_
_entity.id
_entity.type
_entity.pdbx_description
1 polymer ?
#
loop_
_entity_poly.entity_id
_entity_poly.type
_entity_poly.pdbx_seq_one_letter_code
_entity_poly.pdbx_strand_id
1 'polypeptide(L)'
;MQAAAGALGLRPVALAQSRQPLFVEVPASKSGITWVHDNAMSADRYLPETLPPGCAFLDYDNDGWLDIFLVNTGPSDFFKPKQPLKHALYHNNRDGSFTDVTDKAGIPVSAAFGQGVACGDFDNDGYPDIFITAYGRPTLLRNNRNGTFTDITVKSGLAEMSTGWTTSAVWVDFDNDGKLDLFVCNFVQYSAKERFSCGDNKLGRKYYCIPRVFKPSSSFLYRNNGDGTFTLASKGTEIEKALGKGLGVVATDINNDGLMDLFQANDTVQNFLFINRGNGKWEEVGLAAEVAFSASGQARSGMGVDAFDINGDGWQDLFVANVDQEMFSLYQNRKDESFQDTAHQHTVAQSTRLLSGWGLKFFDYDNDGLVDAVLSNGHPDDMIEQYSQQVKYKEPLLLFHHEGKNLRNLTADEAGPVFAKSFPARGLAVGDFNNDGRLDVLVANNGEAPLLLENRAGQGNDWVGLRLEGKTCNRDAVGARLTWHVNNGAKKFSRFKSNGGSYLSSHDMREVLGLGAGGKLDWVEIRWPKPSLRVERFTGLAVNRYHTLVEGSGTKV
;
A
#
# COMPACT_ATOMS: atom_id res chain seq x y z
N MET A 1 -27.35 -66.01 38.45
CA MET A 1 -27.53 -64.71 37.77
C MET A 1 -26.38 -63.85 38.13
N GLN A 2 -25.39 -63.79 37.22
CA GLN A 2 -24.21 -62.90 37.34
C GLN A 2 -24.45 -61.64 36.51
N ALA A 3 -24.44 -60.48 37.16
CA ALA A 3 -24.53 -59.19 36.50
C ALA A 3 -23.18 -58.73 36.03
N ALA A 4 -23.01 -58.53 34.73
CA ALA A 4 -21.82 -57.96 34.12
C ALA A 4 -21.93 -56.42 34.22
N ALA A 5 -20.98 -55.77 34.92
CA ALA A 5 -20.83 -54.34 34.94
C ALA A 5 -19.96 -53.93 33.73
N GLY A 6 -20.57 -53.23 32.78
CA GLY A 6 -19.87 -52.65 31.65
C GLY A 6 -19.16 -51.34 32.07
N ALA A 7 -17.83 -51.32 32.01
CA ALA A 7 -17.05 -50.11 32.19
C ALA A 7 -17.12 -49.25 30.92
N LEU A 8 -17.77 -48.09 31.00
CA LEU A 8 -17.70 -47.04 30.01
C LEU A 8 -16.32 -46.38 30.05
N GLY A 9 -15.45 -46.72 29.10
CA GLY A 9 -14.18 -46.07 28.92
C GLY A 9 -14.38 -44.66 28.37
N LEU A 10 -14.15 -43.66 29.20
CA LEU A 10 -14.00 -42.27 28.75
C LEU A 10 -12.73 -42.17 27.86
N ARG A 11 -12.92 -41.98 26.57
CA ARG A 11 -11.82 -41.62 25.68
C ARG A 11 -11.34 -40.23 26.09
N PRO A 12 -10.00 -39.99 26.26
CA PRO A 12 -9.50 -38.65 26.48
C PRO A 12 -9.83 -37.81 25.24
N VAL A 13 -10.51 -36.69 25.45
CA VAL A 13 -10.66 -35.63 24.45
C VAL A 13 -9.25 -35.15 24.21
N ALA A 14 -8.69 -35.41 23.02
CA ALA A 14 -7.43 -34.79 22.59
C ALA A 14 -7.64 -33.28 22.66
N LEU A 15 -6.95 -32.64 23.57
CA LEU A 15 -6.82 -31.16 23.57
C LEU A 15 -6.26 -30.80 22.20
N ALA A 16 -7.06 -30.09 21.42
CA ALA A 16 -6.59 -29.53 20.16
C ALA A 16 -5.32 -28.71 20.49
N GLN A 17 -4.19 -29.10 19.93
CA GLN A 17 -2.98 -28.27 20.00
C GLN A 17 -3.38 -26.89 19.49
N SER A 18 -3.22 -25.85 20.30
CA SER A 18 -3.47 -24.48 19.89
C SER A 18 -2.58 -24.19 18.69
N ARG A 19 -3.19 -23.96 17.53
CA ARG A 19 -2.47 -23.58 16.31
C ARG A 19 -1.72 -22.28 16.60
N GLN A 20 -0.43 -22.21 16.29
CA GLN A 20 0.32 -20.96 16.47
C GLN A 20 -0.29 -19.89 15.57
N PRO A 21 -0.48 -18.65 16.08
CA PRO A 21 -1.02 -17.56 15.25
C PRO A 21 -0.05 -17.25 14.10
N LEU A 22 -0.61 -16.96 12.91
CA LEU A 22 0.18 -16.56 11.74
C LEU A 22 0.79 -15.17 11.92
N PHE A 23 0.03 -14.24 12.51
CA PHE A 23 0.49 -12.89 12.82
C PHE A 23 0.33 -12.58 14.31
N VAL A 24 1.34 -11.89 14.86
CA VAL A 24 1.38 -11.50 16.27
C VAL A 24 1.66 -10.01 16.39
N GLU A 25 0.84 -9.31 17.16
CA GLU A 25 1.06 -7.90 17.47
C GLU A 25 2.34 -7.72 18.28
N VAL A 26 3.24 -6.85 17.82
CA VAL A 26 4.40 -6.39 18.58
C VAL A 26 3.98 -5.17 19.39
N PRO A 27 3.76 -5.31 20.71
CA PRO A 27 3.23 -4.22 21.52
C PRO A 27 4.24 -3.07 21.66
N ALA A 28 3.77 -1.85 21.92
CA ALA A 28 4.61 -0.67 22.12
C ALA A 28 5.68 -0.86 23.21
N SER A 29 5.40 -1.66 24.24
CA SER A 29 6.37 -1.99 25.31
C SER A 29 7.56 -2.82 24.81
N LYS A 30 7.43 -3.53 23.68
CA LYS A 30 8.51 -4.28 23.02
C LYS A 30 9.08 -3.48 21.85
N SER A 31 8.23 -2.94 20.99
CA SER A 31 8.68 -2.21 19.80
C SER A 31 9.27 -0.83 20.11
N GLY A 32 8.92 -0.20 21.22
CA GLY A 32 9.31 1.18 21.53
C GLY A 32 8.52 2.24 20.73
N ILE A 33 7.59 1.84 19.87
CA ILE A 33 6.78 2.76 19.07
C ILE A 33 5.66 3.33 19.94
N THR A 34 5.85 4.57 20.38
CA THR A 34 4.91 5.26 21.29
C THR A 34 4.10 6.36 20.59
N TRP A 35 4.34 6.54 19.28
CA TRP A 35 3.63 7.53 18.50
C TRP A 35 2.12 7.22 18.43
N VAL A 36 1.33 8.28 18.46
CA VAL A 36 -0.13 8.22 18.29
C VAL A 36 -0.54 9.26 17.28
N HIS A 37 -1.40 8.89 16.35
CA HIS A 37 -1.95 9.81 15.36
C HIS A 37 -2.85 10.85 16.03
N ASP A 38 -2.66 12.13 15.73
CA ASP A 38 -3.62 13.19 16.05
C ASP A 38 -4.48 13.47 14.82
N ASN A 39 -5.72 13.00 14.81
CA ASN A 39 -6.63 13.16 13.68
C ASN A 39 -7.37 14.51 13.70
N ALA A 40 -7.08 15.37 14.64
CA ALA A 40 -7.74 16.68 14.82
C ALA A 40 -9.27 16.61 14.99
N MET A 41 -9.80 15.45 15.39
CA MET A 41 -11.25 15.20 15.47
C MET A 41 -11.97 16.29 16.28
N SER A 42 -13.02 16.84 15.72
CA SER A 42 -13.77 17.95 16.30
C SER A 42 -15.29 17.73 16.25
N ALA A 43 -16.04 18.53 17.01
CA ALA A 43 -17.51 18.53 16.94
C ALA A 43 -18.04 19.12 15.60
N ASP A 44 -17.20 19.82 14.85
CA ASP A 44 -17.53 20.41 13.55
C ASP A 44 -17.50 19.41 12.40
N ARG A 45 -16.85 18.24 12.56
CA ARG A 45 -16.81 17.12 11.59
C ARG A 45 -16.27 17.54 10.24
N TYR A 46 -15.02 17.96 10.18
CA TYR A 46 -14.33 18.27 8.94
C TYR A 46 -13.87 17.00 8.22
N LEU A 47 -14.16 16.88 6.93
CA LEU A 47 -13.84 15.69 6.15
C LEU A 47 -12.35 15.27 6.25
N PRO A 48 -11.35 16.17 6.30
CA PRO A 48 -9.94 15.75 6.44
C PRO A 48 -9.63 14.96 7.73
N GLU A 49 -10.44 15.05 8.76
CA GLU A 49 -10.28 14.30 10.02
C GLU A 49 -10.39 12.76 9.80
N THR A 50 -11.06 12.33 8.71
CA THR A 50 -11.43 10.92 8.48
C THR A 50 -10.43 10.12 7.67
N LEU A 51 -9.56 10.77 6.87
CA LEU A 51 -8.75 10.11 5.85
C LEU A 51 -7.38 9.58 6.33
N PRO A 52 -6.54 10.39 7.06
CA PRO A 52 -5.22 9.95 7.46
C PRO A 52 -5.27 8.90 8.58
N PRO A 53 -4.15 8.23 8.92
CA PRO A 53 -2.81 8.49 8.46
C PRO A 53 -2.27 7.42 7.49
N GLY A 54 -1.19 7.76 6.78
CA GLY A 54 -0.34 6.82 6.07
C GLY A 54 0.87 6.37 6.90
N CYS A 55 1.53 5.29 6.45
CA CYS A 55 2.75 4.75 7.05
C CYS A 55 3.70 4.16 6.00
N ALA A 56 4.97 3.99 6.35
CA ALA A 56 5.95 3.38 5.44
C ALA A 56 6.94 2.50 6.18
N PHE A 57 7.40 1.45 5.48
CA PHE A 57 8.67 0.79 5.71
C PHE A 57 9.72 1.32 4.73
N LEU A 58 10.92 1.66 5.22
CA LEU A 58 12.04 2.11 4.41
C LEU A 58 13.35 1.83 5.15
N ASP A 59 14.44 1.61 4.42
CA ASP A 59 15.80 1.52 4.96
C ASP A 59 16.46 2.88 4.72
N TYR A 60 16.22 3.87 5.64
CA TYR A 60 16.59 5.26 5.37
C TYR A 60 18.10 5.52 5.47
N ASP A 61 18.85 4.70 6.20
CA ASP A 61 20.30 4.86 6.40
C ASP A 61 21.13 3.77 5.69
N ASN A 62 20.47 2.89 4.89
CA ASN A 62 21.08 1.79 4.13
C ASN A 62 21.85 0.78 5.00
N ASP A 63 21.35 0.52 6.22
CA ASP A 63 21.95 -0.47 7.11
C ASP A 63 21.44 -1.90 6.86
N GLY A 64 20.47 -2.06 5.94
CA GLY A 64 19.86 -3.33 5.55
C GLY A 64 18.68 -3.75 6.42
N TRP A 65 18.21 -2.90 7.33
CA TRP A 65 17.05 -3.13 8.18
C TRP A 65 15.97 -2.08 7.90
N LEU A 66 14.72 -2.51 7.92
CA LEU A 66 13.62 -1.60 7.66
C LEU A 66 13.30 -0.76 8.88
N ASP A 67 13.27 0.52 8.67
CA ASP A 67 12.79 1.56 9.56
C ASP A 67 11.32 1.85 9.33
N ILE A 68 10.71 2.65 10.21
CA ILE A 68 9.29 2.98 10.12
C ILE A 68 9.10 4.50 10.05
N PHE A 69 8.29 4.95 9.06
CA PHE A 69 7.83 6.32 8.98
C PHE A 69 6.31 6.40 9.19
N LEU A 70 5.86 7.32 10.06
CA LEU A 70 4.45 7.50 10.41
C LEU A 70 4.04 8.95 10.15
N VAL A 71 2.97 9.12 9.38
CA VAL A 71 2.48 10.44 8.99
C VAL A 71 1.51 10.97 10.05
N ASN A 72 1.75 12.17 10.56
CA ASN A 72 0.83 12.87 11.45
C ASN A 72 0.14 14.02 10.72
N THR A 73 -0.93 14.53 11.30
CA THR A 73 -1.58 15.75 10.81
C THR A 73 -0.73 16.99 11.11
N GLY A 74 -1.26 18.15 10.85
CA GLY A 74 -0.63 19.43 11.08
C GLY A 74 -1.64 20.58 10.95
N PRO A 75 -1.19 21.84 10.92
CA PRO A 75 -2.07 22.98 10.84
C PRO A 75 -2.86 23.01 9.53
N SER A 76 -4.10 23.53 9.60
CA SER A 76 -4.97 23.75 8.45
C SER A 76 -5.88 24.96 8.68
N ASP A 77 -6.82 25.20 7.77
CA ASP A 77 -7.82 26.27 7.90
C ASP A 77 -8.90 25.96 8.96
N PHE A 78 -8.96 24.72 9.46
CA PHE A 78 -9.88 24.30 10.54
C PHE A 78 -9.17 23.83 11.82
N PHE A 79 -7.89 23.51 11.74
CA PHE A 79 -7.13 22.94 12.86
C PHE A 79 -5.84 23.69 13.14
N LYS A 80 -5.66 24.07 14.39
CA LYS A 80 -4.42 24.66 14.91
C LYS A 80 -3.98 23.82 16.12
N PRO A 81 -2.98 22.96 15.96
CA PRO A 81 -2.52 22.10 17.04
C PRO A 81 -1.97 22.95 18.20
N LYS A 82 -2.24 22.51 19.44
CA LYS A 82 -1.74 23.20 20.65
C LYS A 82 -0.21 23.15 20.77
N GLN A 83 0.39 22.08 20.25
CA GLN A 83 1.84 21.90 20.15
C GLN A 83 2.15 21.55 18.69
N PRO A 84 3.33 21.92 18.17
CA PRO A 84 3.74 21.54 16.85
C PRO A 84 3.71 20.00 16.68
N LEU A 85 2.98 19.51 15.68
CA LEU A 85 2.94 18.09 15.34
C LEU A 85 4.07 17.76 14.36
N LYS A 86 4.63 16.56 14.50
CA LYS A 86 5.64 16.00 13.60
C LYS A 86 5.19 14.66 13.09
N HIS A 87 5.58 14.34 11.86
CA HIS A 87 5.69 12.95 11.43
C HIS A 87 6.75 12.26 12.28
N ALA A 88 6.75 10.94 12.34
CA ALA A 88 7.73 10.21 13.15
C ALA A 88 8.56 9.27 12.29
N LEU A 89 9.88 9.27 12.52
CA LEU A 89 10.83 8.31 11.97
C LEU A 89 11.41 7.47 13.11
N TYR A 90 11.25 6.17 13.00
CA TYR A 90 11.75 5.18 13.97
C TYR A 90 12.84 4.33 13.32
N HIS A 91 14.05 4.37 13.90
CA HIS A 91 15.18 3.54 13.49
C HIS A 91 15.08 2.15 14.11
N ASN A 92 15.32 1.12 13.32
CA ASN A 92 15.28 -0.28 13.72
C ASN A 92 16.55 -0.69 14.49
N ASN A 93 16.40 -1.10 15.73
CA ASN A 93 17.53 -1.52 16.60
C ASN A 93 18.02 -2.95 16.34
N ARG A 94 17.44 -3.68 15.36
CA ARG A 94 17.77 -5.06 14.96
C ARG A 94 17.47 -6.14 16.03
N ASP A 95 16.69 -5.80 17.03
CA ASP A 95 16.25 -6.70 18.10
C ASP A 95 14.72 -6.77 18.25
N GLY A 96 14.01 -6.25 17.26
CA GLY A 96 12.55 -6.13 17.23
C GLY A 96 12.03 -4.89 17.97
N SER A 97 12.94 -4.00 18.40
CA SER A 97 12.61 -2.67 18.93
C SER A 97 13.05 -1.55 18.00
N PHE A 98 12.50 -0.36 18.22
CA PHE A 98 12.76 0.83 17.41
C PHE A 98 13.04 2.03 18.31
N THR A 99 13.89 2.93 17.83
CA THR A 99 14.21 4.19 18.50
C THR A 99 13.65 5.37 17.69
N ASP A 100 12.91 6.25 18.33
CA ASP A 100 12.48 7.51 17.72
C ASP A 100 13.69 8.39 17.41
N VAL A 101 13.93 8.62 16.12
CA VAL A 101 15.03 9.45 15.60
C VAL A 101 14.53 10.70 14.87
N THR A 102 13.26 11.03 15.00
CA THR A 102 12.57 12.13 14.30
C THR A 102 13.36 13.43 14.37
N ASP A 103 13.76 13.85 15.56
CA ASP A 103 14.51 15.09 15.76
C ASP A 103 15.96 14.99 15.25
N LYS A 104 16.61 13.86 15.50
CA LYS A 104 17.98 13.59 15.05
C LYS A 104 18.08 13.53 13.53
N ALA A 105 17.06 12.96 12.87
CA ALA A 105 16.99 12.87 11.43
C ALA A 105 16.58 14.21 10.76
N GLY A 106 16.25 15.24 11.52
CA GLY A 106 15.86 16.53 10.98
C GLY A 106 14.47 16.55 10.33
N ILE A 107 13.56 15.62 10.72
CA ILE A 107 12.18 15.64 10.22
C ILE A 107 11.49 16.92 10.69
N PRO A 108 10.99 17.76 9.78
CA PRO A 108 10.42 19.06 10.15
C PRO A 108 9.07 18.92 10.87
N VAL A 109 8.66 19.98 11.52
CA VAL A 109 7.28 20.16 11.97
C VAL A 109 6.36 20.09 10.74
N SER A 110 5.24 19.40 10.87
CA SER A 110 4.24 19.29 9.79
C SER A 110 3.78 20.67 9.32
N ALA A 111 4.02 20.98 8.04
CA ALA A 111 3.70 22.27 7.45
C ALA A 111 2.21 22.42 7.12
N ALA A 112 1.49 21.30 7.00
CA ALA A 112 0.08 21.22 6.64
C ALA A 112 -0.55 19.95 7.23
N PHE A 113 -1.80 19.69 6.91
CA PHE A 113 -2.53 18.52 7.41
C PHE A 113 -2.10 17.26 6.66
N GLY A 114 -1.10 16.54 7.18
CA GLY A 114 -0.50 15.36 6.55
C GLY A 114 -1.50 14.26 6.28
N GLN A 115 -1.30 13.55 5.18
CA GLN A 115 -2.15 12.45 4.72
C GLN A 115 -1.36 11.15 4.58
N GLY A 116 -0.53 11.06 3.57
CA GLY A 116 0.18 9.85 3.16
C GLY A 116 1.66 10.05 2.92
N VAL A 117 2.34 8.96 2.56
CA VAL A 117 3.77 8.93 2.30
C VAL A 117 4.09 8.04 1.11
N ALA A 118 5.05 8.46 0.29
CA ALA A 118 5.66 7.66 -0.78
C ALA A 118 7.19 7.76 -0.66
N CYS A 119 7.85 6.61 -0.54
CA CYS A 119 9.31 6.49 -0.46
C CYS A 119 9.88 6.04 -1.81
N GLY A 120 11.04 6.58 -2.21
CA GLY A 120 11.74 6.22 -3.44
C GLY A 120 13.03 7.02 -3.59
N ASP A 121 14.01 6.47 -4.29
CA ASP A 121 15.30 7.13 -4.60
C ASP A 121 15.14 7.96 -5.87
N PHE A 122 14.58 9.19 -5.75
CA PHE A 122 14.24 10.01 -6.91
C PHE A 122 15.49 10.62 -7.59
N ASP A 123 16.59 10.80 -6.86
CA ASP A 123 17.83 11.35 -7.42
C ASP A 123 18.91 10.30 -7.73
N ASN A 124 18.54 9.00 -7.65
CA ASN A 124 19.37 7.83 -7.95
C ASN A 124 20.68 7.79 -7.14
N ASP A 125 20.69 8.35 -5.92
CA ASP A 125 21.90 8.40 -5.08
C ASP A 125 22.07 7.18 -4.16
N GLY A 126 21.07 6.27 -4.15
CA GLY A 126 21.08 5.01 -3.44
C GLY A 126 20.42 5.07 -2.07
N TYR A 127 19.83 6.19 -1.68
CA TYR A 127 19.13 6.38 -0.42
C TYR A 127 17.69 6.79 -0.67
N PRO A 128 16.71 6.18 0.00
CA PRO A 128 15.31 6.54 -0.21
C PRO A 128 15.00 7.93 0.32
N ASP A 129 14.27 8.69 -0.48
CA ASP A 129 13.69 9.98 -0.14
C ASP A 129 12.24 9.79 0.30
N ILE A 130 11.66 10.82 0.92
CA ILE A 130 10.31 10.74 1.48
C ILE A 130 9.46 11.88 0.93
N PHE A 131 8.39 11.54 0.19
CA PHE A 131 7.35 12.48 -0.21
C PHE A 131 6.13 12.31 0.68
N ILE A 132 5.67 13.39 1.32
CA ILE A 132 4.54 13.41 2.24
C ILE A 132 3.42 14.24 1.60
N THR A 133 2.28 13.62 1.40
CA THR A 133 1.07 14.26 0.89
C THR A 133 0.29 14.96 2.01
N ALA A 134 -0.52 15.96 1.67
CA ALA A 134 -1.24 16.76 2.66
C ALA A 134 -2.49 17.42 2.09
N TYR A 135 -3.43 17.76 2.94
CA TYR A 135 -4.37 18.82 2.68
C TYR A 135 -3.64 20.15 2.94
N GLY A 136 -3.28 20.84 1.86
CA GLY A 136 -2.38 21.97 1.82
C GLY A 136 -1.00 21.61 1.25
N ARG A 137 0.09 22.21 1.77
CA ARG A 137 1.44 22.03 1.25
C ARG A 137 1.97 20.62 1.49
N PRO A 138 2.29 19.84 0.44
CA PRO A 138 3.03 18.59 0.59
C PRO A 138 4.47 18.85 1.03
N THR A 139 5.23 17.80 1.36
CA THR A 139 6.63 17.93 1.76
C THR A 139 7.48 16.88 1.05
N LEU A 140 8.56 17.30 0.38
CA LEU A 140 9.60 16.42 -0.15
C LEU A 140 10.84 16.54 0.71
N LEU A 141 11.20 15.45 1.39
CA LEU A 141 12.38 15.30 2.22
C LEU A 141 13.43 14.53 1.43
N ARG A 142 14.52 15.21 1.04
CA ARG A 142 15.67 14.59 0.42
C ARG A 142 16.56 13.97 1.50
N ASN A 143 16.99 12.73 1.31
CA ASN A 143 17.95 12.05 2.16
C ASN A 143 19.37 12.64 1.94
N ASN A 144 20.04 12.99 3.03
CA ASN A 144 21.40 13.57 2.98
C ASN A 144 22.51 12.49 3.04
N ARG A 145 22.17 11.18 3.01
CA ARG A 145 23.11 10.04 3.09
C ARG A 145 23.92 9.96 4.38
N ASN A 146 23.45 10.58 5.43
CA ASN A 146 24.10 10.63 6.73
C ASN A 146 23.10 10.44 7.90
N GLY A 147 21.95 9.84 7.59
CA GLY A 147 20.86 9.62 8.56
C GLY A 147 20.00 10.85 8.82
N THR A 148 20.12 11.92 8.00
CA THR A 148 19.31 13.14 8.11
C THR A 148 18.62 13.48 6.80
N PHE A 149 17.59 14.33 6.86
CA PHE A 149 16.81 14.79 5.72
C PHE A 149 16.80 16.32 5.60
N THR A 150 16.59 16.80 4.39
CA THR A 150 16.40 18.22 4.07
C THR A 150 15.06 18.42 3.33
N ASP A 151 14.20 19.31 3.81
CA ASP A 151 12.98 19.74 3.07
C ASP A 151 13.40 20.56 1.85
N ILE A 152 13.19 19.98 0.66
CA ILE A 152 13.46 20.61 -0.63
C ILE A 152 12.19 20.98 -1.40
N THR A 153 11.02 20.91 -0.80
CA THR A 153 9.71 21.09 -1.45
C THR A 153 9.62 22.37 -2.28
N VAL A 154 10.07 23.48 -1.74
CA VAL A 154 10.05 24.77 -2.46
C VAL A 154 11.05 24.76 -3.62
N LYS A 155 12.26 24.26 -3.36
CA LYS A 155 13.33 24.20 -4.37
C LYS A 155 12.98 23.25 -5.51
N SER A 156 12.30 22.15 -5.20
CA SER A 156 11.90 21.14 -6.20
C SER A 156 10.73 21.58 -7.11
N GLY A 157 10.02 22.67 -6.80
CA GLY A 157 8.83 23.10 -7.54
C GLY A 157 7.53 22.46 -7.08
N LEU A 158 7.57 21.46 -6.19
CA LEU A 158 6.38 20.72 -5.76
C LEU A 158 5.46 21.51 -4.80
N ALA A 159 5.91 22.66 -4.30
CA ALA A 159 5.08 23.56 -3.49
C ALA A 159 3.86 24.12 -4.25
N GLU A 160 3.84 24.03 -5.58
CA GLU A 160 2.70 24.46 -6.40
C GLU A 160 1.42 23.64 -6.10
N MET A 161 1.55 22.42 -5.58
CA MET A 161 0.40 21.61 -5.11
C MET A 161 -0.26 22.12 -3.82
N SER A 162 0.24 23.18 -3.20
CA SER A 162 -0.18 23.65 -1.87
C SER A 162 -1.66 24.08 -1.76
N THR A 163 -2.34 24.27 -2.88
CA THR A 163 -3.77 24.60 -2.93
C THR A 163 -4.66 23.37 -3.06
N GLY A 164 -4.08 22.18 -3.19
CA GLY A 164 -4.77 20.92 -3.35
C GLY A 164 -4.96 20.17 -2.04
N TRP A 165 -5.63 19.04 -2.18
CA TRP A 165 -5.72 18.02 -1.15
C TRP A 165 -5.12 16.72 -1.71
N THR A 166 -3.79 16.59 -1.57
CA THR A 166 -3.07 15.42 -2.07
C THR A 166 -3.23 14.23 -1.12
N THR A 167 -3.40 13.04 -1.67
CA THR A 167 -3.65 11.78 -0.95
C THR A 167 -2.54 10.76 -1.26
N SER A 168 -2.82 9.64 -1.93
CA SER A 168 -1.74 8.71 -2.29
C SER A 168 -0.85 9.28 -3.38
N ALA A 169 0.41 8.87 -3.36
CA ALA A 169 1.39 9.20 -4.38
C ALA A 169 2.21 7.98 -4.77
N VAL A 170 2.79 8.00 -5.97
CA VAL A 170 3.64 6.93 -6.48
C VAL A 170 4.82 7.49 -7.27
N TRP A 171 5.99 6.90 -7.04
CA TRP A 171 7.18 7.13 -7.85
C TRP A 171 7.15 6.20 -9.06
N VAL A 172 7.34 6.75 -10.27
CA VAL A 172 7.21 6.02 -11.53
C VAL A 172 8.11 6.65 -12.59
N ASP A 173 8.83 5.86 -13.36
CA ASP A 173 9.58 6.34 -14.54
C ASP A 173 8.65 6.24 -15.75
N PHE A 174 7.82 7.29 -15.98
CA PHE A 174 6.77 7.24 -17.00
C PHE A 174 7.31 7.52 -18.41
N ASP A 175 8.41 8.24 -18.55
CA ASP A 175 9.01 8.56 -19.85
C ASP A 175 10.23 7.70 -20.18
N ASN A 176 10.57 6.76 -19.30
CA ASN A 176 11.67 5.81 -19.43
C ASN A 176 13.04 6.46 -19.60
N ASP A 177 13.27 7.58 -18.91
CA ASP A 177 14.56 8.27 -18.91
C ASP A 177 15.54 7.80 -17.81
N GLY A 178 15.09 6.83 -16.98
CA GLY A 178 15.87 6.24 -15.91
C GLY A 178 15.79 7.01 -14.59
N LYS A 179 14.85 7.93 -14.45
CA LYS A 179 14.60 8.68 -13.22
C LYS A 179 13.17 8.45 -12.74
N LEU A 180 12.99 8.45 -11.44
CA LEU A 180 11.65 8.35 -10.87
C LEU A 180 10.96 9.71 -10.93
N ASP A 181 9.86 9.76 -11.64
CA ASP A 181 8.87 10.82 -11.69
C ASP A 181 7.85 10.64 -10.57
N LEU A 182 6.95 11.61 -10.39
CA LEU A 182 6.00 11.60 -9.29
C LEU A 182 4.57 11.78 -9.80
N PHE A 183 3.70 10.77 -9.56
CA PHE A 183 2.26 10.94 -9.69
C PHE A 183 1.63 11.11 -8.31
N VAL A 184 0.69 12.07 -8.18
CA VAL A 184 0.03 12.41 -6.91
C VAL A 184 -1.47 12.54 -7.13
N CYS A 185 -2.23 11.71 -6.43
CA CYS A 185 -3.68 11.82 -6.37
C CYS A 185 -4.10 13.14 -5.70
N ASN A 186 -5.11 13.78 -6.28
CA ASN A 186 -5.75 14.94 -5.70
C ASN A 186 -7.22 14.60 -5.43
N PHE A 187 -7.71 14.91 -4.23
CA PHE A 187 -9.00 14.40 -3.77
C PHE A 187 -10.16 15.27 -4.24
N VAL A 188 -10.48 16.30 -3.50
CA VAL A 188 -11.61 17.18 -3.79
C VAL A 188 -11.22 18.66 -3.62
N GLN A 189 -11.96 19.55 -4.28
CA GLN A 189 -11.88 20.96 -3.97
C GLN A 189 -12.56 21.20 -2.62
N TYR A 190 -11.74 21.46 -1.60
CA TYR A 190 -12.19 21.58 -0.21
C TYR A 190 -11.72 22.89 0.41
N SER A 191 -12.58 23.47 1.23
CA SER A 191 -12.25 24.55 2.14
C SER A 191 -13.15 24.45 3.37
N ALA A 192 -12.58 24.49 4.56
CA ALA A 192 -13.35 24.50 5.80
C ALA A 192 -14.21 25.76 5.97
N LYS A 193 -13.99 26.81 5.16
CA LYS A 193 -14.82 28.03 5.12
C LYS A 193 -16.15 27.79 4.40
N GLU A 194 -16.17 26.86 3.44
CA GLU A 194 -17.38 26.44 2.74
C GLU A 194 -18.06 25.33 3.54
N ARG A 195 -18.97 25.70 4.43
CA ARG A 195 -19.65 24.74 5.29
C ARG A 195 -20.91 24.21 4.61
N PHE A 196 -20.91 22.93 4.33
CA PHE A 196 -22.11 22.19 3.95
C PHE A 196 -22.82 21.69 5.21
N SER A 197 -24.16 21.68 5.19
CA SER A 197 -24.95 20.99 6.21
C SER A 197 -25.29 19.60 5.70
N CYS A 198 -24.73 18.58 6.33
CA CYS A 198 -24.89 17.19 5.92
C CYS A 198 -25.62 16.38 7.00
N GLY A 199 -26.33 15.32 6.55
CA GLY A 199 -27.16 14.50 7.41
C GLY A 199 -28.53 15.11 7.69
N ASP A 200 -29.38 14.35 8.40
CA ASP A 200 -30.75 14.72 8.75
C ASP A 200 -30.87 15.39 10.14
N ASN A 201 -29.73 15.56 10.80
CA ASN A 201 -29.61 16.15 12.15
C ASN A 201 -30.51 15.52 13.23
N LYS A 202 -30.94 14.26 13.06
CA LYS A 202 -31.79 13.57 14.05
C LYS A 202 -31.13 13.46 15.43
N LEU A 203 -29.80 13.43 15.46
CA LEU A 203 -29.02 13.35 16.69
C LEU A 203 -28.66 14.70 17.28
N GLY A 204 -29.08 15.83 16.66
CA GLY A 204 -28.72 17.19 17.08
C GLY A 204 -27.22 17.47 16.99
N ARG A 205 -26.48 16.74 16.14
CA ARG A 205 -25.03 16.83 15.95
C ARG A 205 -24.70 17.05 14.48
N LYS A 206 -23.50 17.57 14.21
CA LYS A 206 -22.97 17.62 12.84
C LYS A 206 -22.52 16.25 12.40
N TYR A 207 -22.65 15.98 11.10
CA TYR A 207 -22.19 14.77 10.44
C TYR A 207 -21.05 15.11 9.49
N TYR A 208 -20.19 14.14 9.21
CA TYR A 208 -19.25 14.28 8.10
C TYR A 208 -20.00 14.36 6.78
N CYS A 209 -19.60 15.31 5.95
CA CYS A 209 -20.11 15.37 4.59
C CYS A 209 -19.40 14.29 3.75
N ILE A 210 -20.17 13.48 3.02
CA ILE A 210 -19.62 12.50 2.10
C ILE A 210 -18.96 13.23 0.90
N PRO A 211 -17.93 12.65 0.28
CA PRO A 211 -17.21 13.26 -0.83
C PRO A 211 -18.06 13.67 -2.03
N ARG A 212 -19.23 13.07 -2.18
CA ARG A 212 -20.18 13.40 -3.27
C ARG A 212 -20.58 14.88 -3.33
N VAL A 213 -20.59 15.60 -2.21
CA VAL A 213 -20.99 17.01 -2.16
C VAL A 213 -19.89 17.97 -2.62
N PHE A 214 -18.66 17.52 -2.68
CA PHE A 214 -17.51 18.33 -3.09
C PHE A 214 -17.18 18.14 -4.57
N LYS A 215 -16.64 19.20 -5.19
CA LYS A 215 -16.20 19.13 -6.58
C LYS A 215 -14.95 18.27 -6.72
N PRO A 216 -14.86 17.49 -7.80
CA PRO A 216 -13.67 16.68 -8.09
C PRO A 216 -12.48 17.57 -8.49
N SER A 217 -11.29 16.98 -8.44
CA SER A 217 -10.03 17.62 -8.83
C SER A 217 -9.23 16.72 -9.78
N SER A 218 -8.37 17.29 -10.62
CA SER A 218 -7.40 16.52 -11.39
C SER A 218 -6.18 16.17 -10.52
N SER A 219 -5.60 15.01 -10.80
CA SER A 219 -4.35 14.55 -10.19
C SER A 219 -3.14 15.19 -10.87
N PHE A 220 -1.97 15.09 -10.25
CA PHE A 220 -0.73 15.69 -10.72
C PHE A 220 0.24 14.62 -11.22
N LEU A 221 0.87 14.86 -12.35
CA LEU A 221 2.04 14.12 -12.80
C LEU A 221 3.20 15.11 -12.97
N TYR A 222 4.29 14.86 -12.27
CA TYR A 222 5.51 15.67 -12.32
C TYR A 222 6.65 14.86 -12.89
N ARG A 223 7.30 15.41 -13.91
CA ARG A 223 8.54 14.89 -14.48
C ARG A 223 9.74 15.31 -13.66
N ASN A 224 10.62 14.39 -13.35
CA ASN A 224 11.89 14.63 -12.70
C ASN A 224 12.94 15.17 -13.70
N ASN A 225 13.44 16.37 -13.46
CA ASN A 225 14.43 17.00 -14.34
C ASN A 225 15.86 16.48 -14.14
N GLY A 226 16.11 15.65 -13.10
CA GLY A 226 17.42 15.08 -12.76
C GLY A 226 18.38 16.04 -12.03
N ASP A 227 17.91 17.21 -11.66
CA ASP A 227 18.69 18.23 -10.92
C ASP A 227 18.07 18.54 -9.52
N GLY A 228 17.14 17.70 -9.08
CA GLY A 228 16.37 17.87 -7.84
C GLY A 228 15.15 18.77 -8.00
N THR A 229 14.77 19.13 -9.23
CA THR A 229 13.54 19.86 -9.56
C THR A 229 12.60 19.01 -10.39
N PHE A 230 11.33 19.39 -10.38
CA PHE A 230 10.26 18.71 -11.11
C PHE A 230 9.47 19.68 -11.98
N THR A 231 8.98 19.20 -13.12
CA THR A 231 8.14 19.97 -14.04
C THR A 231 6.76 19.30 -14.14
N LEU A 232 5.69 20.09 -14.03
CA LEU A 232 4.31 19.58 -14.16
C LEU A 232 4.10 19.02 -15.60
N ALA A 233 3.98 17.71 -15.70
CA ALA A 233 3.81 16.96 -16.95
C ALA A 233 2.36 16.59 -17.26
N SER A 234 1.44 16.68 -16.30
CA SER A 234 0.01 16.40 -16.54
C SER A 234 -0.68 17.47 -17.39
N LYS A 235 -0.10 18.68 -17.50
CA LYS A 235 -0.70 19.79 -18.22
C LYS A 235 -0.95 19.47 -19.70
N GLY A 236 -2.20 19.64 -20.15
CA GLY A 236 -2.62 19.37 -21.51
C GLY A 236 -2.89 17.89 -21.82
N THR A 237 -2.68 16.98 -20.88
CA THR A 237 -2.91 15.54 -21.05
C THR A 237 -4.32 15.12 -20.56
N GLU A 238 -4.67 13.84 -20.78
CA GLU A 238 -5.92 13.27 -20.25
C GLU A 238 -5.92 13.23 -18.71
N ILE A 239 -4.74 13.17 -18.04
CA ILE A 239 -4.64 13.23 -16.58
C ILE A 239 -5.16 14.58 -16.05
N GLU A 240 -4.86 15.70 -16.71
CA GLU A 240 -5.37 17.02 -16.30
C GLU A 240 -6.89 17.15 -16.54
N LYS A 241 -7.41 16.52 -17.60
CA LYS A 241 -8.83 16.56 -17.96
C LYS A 241 -9.70 15.67 -17.09
N ALA A 242 -9.12 14.59 -16.56
CA ALA A 242 -9.81 13.61 -15.73
C ALA A 242 -10.06 14.19 -14.32
N LEU A 243 -11.29 14.68 -14.09
CA LEU A 243 -11.70 15.21 -12.80
C LEU A 243 -12.18 14.07 -11.91
N GLY A 244 -11.34 13.66 -10.95
CA GLY A 244 -11.59 12.57 -10.03
C GLY A 244 -11.64 13.01 -8.58
N LYS A 245 -11.68 12.02 -7.70
CA LYS A 245 -11.55 12.15 -6.24
C LYS A 245 -10.56 11.09 -5.78
N GLY A 246 -9.30 11.25 -6.23
CA GLY A 246 -8.26 10.24 -6.10
C GLY A 246 -7.89 9.99 -4.65
N LEU A 247 -7.92 8.72 -4.25
CA LEU A 247 -7.49 8.25 -2.94
C LEU A 247 -6.34 7.25 -3.03
N GLY A 248 -6.45 6.22 -3.85
CA GLY A 248 -5.40 5.23 -4.07
C GLY A 248 -4.83 5.28 -5.48
N VAL A 249 -3.56 4.90 -5.63
CA VAL A 249 -2.89 4.78 -6.93
C VAL A 249 -1.88 3.64 -6.93
N VAL A 250 -1.78 2.95 -8.05
CA VAL A 250 -0.71 2.01 -8.35
C VAL A 250 -0.17 2.25 -9.75
N ALA A 251 1.15 2.19 -9.90
CA ALA A 251 1.84 2.23 -11.18
C ALA A 251 2.28 0.81 -11.56
N THR A 252 1.84 0.33 -12.73
CA THR A 252 2.14 -1.01 -13.23
C THR A 252 2.02 -1.04 -14.76
N ASP A 253 2.46 -2.12 -15.40
CA ASP A 253 2.36 -2.31 -16.87
C ASP A 253 1.16 -3.23 -17.16
N ILE A 254 0.02 -2.63 -17.48
CA ILE A 254 -1.26 -3.33 -17.66
C ILE A 254 -1.33 -4.13 -18.97
N ASN A 255 -0.72 -3.60 -20.04
CA ASN A 255 -0.80 -4.17 -21.39
C ASN A 255 0.49 -4.87 -21.84
N ASN A 256 1.47 -5.00 -20.95
CA ASN A 256 2.78 -5.65 -21.19
C ASN A 256 3.61 -5.00 -22.32
N ASP A 257 3.49 -3.68 -22.55
CA ASP A 257 4.24 -2.94 -23.57
C ASP A 257 5.58 -2.35 -23.06
N GLY A 258 5.83 -2.48 -21.74
CA GLY A 258 7.02 -1.97 -21.07
C GLY A 258 6.98 -0.47 -20.79
N LEU A 259 5.80 0.13 -20.80
CA LEU A 259 5.52 1.47 -20.27
C LEU A 259 4.73 1.33 -18.97
N MET A 260 4.94 2.26 -18.05
CA MET A 260 4.21 2.24 -16.78
C MET A 260 2.88 2.97 -16.96
N ASP A 261 1.79 2.25 -16.66
CA ASP A 261 0.42 2.74 -16.62
C ASP A 261 0.04 3.12 -15.19
N LEU A 262 -1.06 3.85 -15.02
CA LEU A 262 -1.54 4.31 -13.73
C LEU A 262 -3.00 3.93 -13.53
N PHE A 263 -3.30 3.17 -12.47
CA PHE A 263 -4.67 3.00 -12.02
C PHE A 263 -4.92 3.87 -10.79
N GLN A 264 -5.96 4.72 -10.85
CA GLN A 264 -6.38 5.59 -9.77
C GLN A 264 -7.76 5.18 -9.27
N ALA A 265 -7.85 4.80 -8.00
CA ALA A 265 -9.11 4.60 -7.29
C ALA A 265 -9.69 5.94 -6.86
N ASN A 266 -10.95 6.16 -7.15
CA ASN A 266 -11.67 7.39 -6.86
C ASN A 266 -12.87 7.13 -5.93
N ASP A 267 -13.13 8.07 -5.04
CA ASP A 267 -14.26 8.02 -4.13
C ASP A 267 -15.51 8.67 -4.75
N THR A 268 -16.62 7.94 -4.81
CA THR A 268 -17.95 8.39 -5.27
C THR A 268 -18.02 8.88 -6.73
N VAL A 269 -16.96 8.69 -7.51
CA VAL A 269 -16.92 8.93 -8.96
C VAL A 269 -16.20 7.75 -9.63
N GLN A 270 -16.18 7.73 -10.96
CA GLN A 270 -15.51 6.66 -11.74
C GLN A 270 -14.03 6.53 -11.38
N ASN A 271 -13.51 5.30 -11.32
CA ASN A 271 -12.07 5.06 -11.28
C ASN A 271 -11.45 5.37 -12.63
N PHE A 272 -10.15 5.72 -12.63
CA PHE A 272 -9.40 5.99 -13.85
C PHE A 272 -8.34 4.92 -14.09
N LEU A 273 -8.20 4.54 -15.37
CA LEU A 273 -7.08 3.76 -15.87
C LEU A 273 -6.40 4.58 -16.98
N PHE A 274 -5.24 5.14 -16.67
CA PHE A 274 -4.44 5.90 -17.61
C PHE A 274 -3.41 4.97 -18.25
N ILE A 275 -3.59 4.65 -19.52
CA ILE A 275 -2.60 3.91 -20.31
C ILE A 275 -1.57 4.89 -20.86
N ASN A 276 -0.32 4.59 -20.64
CA ASN A 276 0.81 5.34 -21.15
C ASN A 276 1.08 4.93 -22.61
N ARG A 277 0.84 5.81 -23.56
CA ARG A 277 1.09 5.55 -25.00
C ARG A 277 2.47 6.04 -25.46
N GLY A 278 3.36 6.37 -24.50
CA GLY A 278 4.69 6.90 -24.78
C GLY A 278 4.68 8.36 -25.25
N ASN A 279 5.89 8.97 -25.25
CA ASN A 279 6.09 10.36 -25.66
C ASN A 279 5.19 11.38 -24.94
N GLY A 280 4.89 11.14 -23.65
CA GLY A 280 4.03 11.99 -22.82
C GLY A 280 2.54 11.91 -23.15
N LYS A 281 2.10 10.93 -23.96
CA LYS A 281 0.68 10.71 -24.29
C LYS A 281 0.06 9.74 -23.31
N TRP A 282 -1.06 10.15 -22.75
CA TRP A 282 -1.88 9.35 -21.84
C TRP A 282 -3.29 9.17 -22.42
N GLU A 283 -3.86 8.01 -22.26
CA GLU A 283 -5.24 7.71 -22.64
C GLU A 283 -6.00 7.21 -21.40
N GLU A 284 -7.11 7.87 -21.05
CA GLU A 284 -8.00 7.42 -19.98
C GLU A 284 -8.99 6.40 -20.55
N VAL A 285 -8.84 5.14 -20.14
CA VAL A 285 -9.62 4.02 -20.69
C VAL A 285 -10.50 3.33 -19.64
N GLY A 286 -10.62 3.85 -18.41
CA GLY A 286 -11.29 3.19 -17.30
C GLY A 286 -12.71 2.70 -17.60
N LEU A 287 -13.47 3.45 -18.41
CA LEU A 287 -14.81 3.03 -18.85
C LEU A 287 -14.74 1.87 -19.86
N ALA A 288 -13.89 1.97 -20.86
CA ALA A 288 -13.71 0.92 -21.87
C ALA A 288 -13.08 -0.34 -21.27
N ALA A 289 -12.20 -0.15 -20.27
CA ALA A 289 -11.55 -1.22 -19.51
C ALA A 289 -12.47 -1.92 -18.49
N GLU A 290 -13.72 -1.48 -18.33
CA GLU A 290 -14.70 -2.03 -17.36
C GLU A 290 -14.28 -1.91 -15.88
N VAL A 291 -13.40 -0.92 -15.54
CA VAL A 291 -12.93 -0.68 -14.15
C VAL A 291 -13.49 0.61 -13.55
N ALA A 292 -14.13 1.47 -14.36
CA ALA A 292 -14.65 2.77 -13.93
C ALA A 292 -15.82 2.66 -12.95
N PHE A 293 -16.71 1.68 -13.16
CA PHE A 293 -17.96 1.51 -12.44
C PHE A 293 -18.17 0.06 -12.02
N SER A 294 -19.11 -0.16 -11.10
CA SER A 294 -19.62 -1.49 -10.78
C SER A 294 -20.36 -2.11 -11.97
N ALA A 295 -20.62 -3.41 -11.93
CA ALA A 295 -21.42 -4.12 -12.95
C ALA A 295 -22.84 -3.53 -13.12
N SER A 296 -23.36 -2.80 -12.12
CA SER A 296 -24.64 -2.07 -12.21
C SER A 296 -24.50 -0.64 -12.75
N GLY A 297 -23.31 -0.22 -13.19
CA GLY A 297 -23.05 1.11 -13.74
C GLY A 297 -22.96 2.22 -12.68
N GLN A 298 -22.75 1.88 -11.41
CA GLN A 298 -22.63 2.85 -10.33
C GLN A 298 -21.16 3.07 -9.95
N ALA A 299 -20.79 4.32 -9.68
CA ALA A 299 -19.51 4.63 -9.08
C ALA A 299 -19.43 4.05 -7.66
N ARG A 300 -18.30 3.45 -7.33
CA ARG A 300 -17.95 2.99 -5.99
C ARG A 300 -17.06 4.02 -5.31
N SER A 301 -16.90 3.87 -4.00
CA SER A 301 -15.99 4.69 -3.20
C SER A 301 -14.64 3.97 -3.10
N GLY A 302 -13.88 4.03 -4.19
CA GLY A 302 -12.55 3.40 -4.27
C GLY A 302 -11.53 4.13 -3.40
N MET A 303 -10.85 3.39 -2.54
CA MET A 303 -9.83 3.91 -1.61
C MET A 303 -8.45 3.31 -1.90
N GLY A 304 -8.06 2.26 -1.21
CA GLY A 304 -6.80 1.57 -1.50
C GLY A 304 -6.87 0.72 -2.76
N VAL A 305 -5.73 0.53 -3.40
CA VAL A 305 -5.58 -0.31 -4.60
C VAL A 305 -4.24 -1.01 -4.60
N ASP A 306 -4.17 -2.21 -5.16
CA ASP A 306 -2.91 -2.84 -5.51
C ASP A 306 -3.03 -3.61 -6.82
N ALA A 307 -1.89 -3.89 -7.45
CA ALA A 307 -1.80 -4.62 -8.70
C ALA A 307 -0.86 -5.82 -8.56
N PHE A 308 -1.32 -6.98 -9.03
CA PHE A 308 -0.54 -8.20 -9.01
C PHE A 308 -1.09 -9.22 -10.03
N ASP A 309 -0.25 -10.15 -10.48
CA ASP A 309 -0.65 -11.30 -11.29
C ASP A 309 -1.16 -12.43 -10.37
N ILE A 310 -2.46 -12.44 -10.06
CA ILE A 310 -3.07 -13.35 -9.09
C ILE A 310 -3.13 -14.78 -9.63
N ASN A 311 -3.36 -14.93 -10.93
CA ASN A 311 -3.60 -16.22 -11.57
C ASN A 311 -2.34 -16.83 -12.22
N GLY A 312 -1.18 -16.13 -12.16
CA GLY A 312 0.10 -16.58 -12.70
C GLY A 312 0.18 -16.56 -14.23
N ASP A 313 -0.65 -15.74 -14.92
CA ASP A 313 -0.72 -15.68 -16.37
C ASP A 313 0.18 -14.61 -17.01
N GLY A 314 0.91 -13.84 -16.18
CA GLY A 314 1.86 -12.82 -16.60
C GLY A 314 1.25 -11.43 -16.82
N TRP A 315 -0.03 -11.23 -16.51
CA TRP A 315 -0.74 -9.95 -16.63
C TRP A 315 -1.15 -9.44 -15.26
N GLN A 316 -1.16 -8.13 -15.10
CA GLN A 316 -1.46 -7.52 -13.81
C GLN A 316 -2.97 -7.39 -13.62
N ASP A 317 -3.47 -7.98 -12.52
CA ASP A 317 -4.83 -7.84 -12.02
C ASP A 317 -4.88 -6.68 -11.02
N LEU A 318 -6.08 -6.18 -10.69
CA LEU A 318 -6.25 -5.05 -9.78
C LEU A 318 -7.17 -5.43 -8.62
N PHE A 319 -6.81 -5.01 -7.41
CA PHE A 319 -7.67 -5.13 -6.23
C PHE A 319 -7.98 -3.73 -5.70
N VAL A 320 -9.25 -3.40 -5.51
CA VAL A 320 -9.70 -2.09 -5.04
C VAL A 320 -10.57 -2.25 -3.79
N ALA A 321 -10.18 -1.58 -2.72
CA ALA A 321 -10.97 -1.45 -1.51
C ALA A 321 -12.06 -0.39 -1.68
N ASN A 322 -13.28 -0.68 -1.25
CA ASN A 322 -14.43 0.22 -1.33
C ASN A 322 -15.06 0.41 0.07
N VAL A 323 -16.04 1.31 0.18
CA VAL A 323 -16.81 1.53 1.41
C VAL A 323 -17.82 0.40 1.63
N ASP A 324 -18.36 0.29 2.83
CA ASP A 324 -19.41 -0.66 3.18
C ASP A 324 -20.59 -0.63 2.20
N GLN A 325 -21.24 -1.78 2.02
CA GLN A 325 -22.34 -2.07 1.07
C GLN A 325 -21.92 -2.10 -0.42
N GLU A 326 -20.72 -1.71 -0.79
CA GLU A 326 -20.25 -1.67 -2.18
C GLU A 326 -19.43 -2.92 -2.58
N MET A 327 -18.95 -3.70 -1.63
CA MET A 327 -17.98 -4.80 -1.82
C MET A 327 -16.67 -4.30 -2.43
N PHE A 328 -15.59 -5.00 -2.16
CA PHE A 328 -14.30 -4.69 -2.82
C PHE A 328 -14.27 -5.35 -4.20
N SER A 329 -13.54 -4.74 -5.13
CA SER A 329 -13.45 -5.19 -6.50
C SER A 329 -12.14 -5.92 -6.74
N LEU A 330 -12.22 -7.11 -7.34
CA LEU A 330 -11.06 -7.87 -7.80
C LEU A 330 -11.14 -8.01 -9.32
N TYR A 331 -10.42 -7.17 -10.04
CA TYR A 331 -10.46 -7.06 -11.48
C TYR A 331 -9.38 -7.95 -12.11
N GLN A 332 -9.80 -9.02 -12.78
CA GLN A 332 -8.92 -9.89 -13.56
C GLN A 332 -8.70 -9.31 -14.95
N ASN A 333 -7.44 -9.20 -15.38
CA ASN A 333 -7.03 -8.70 -16.68
C ASN A 333 -7.38 -9.69 -17.81
N ARG A 334 -8.04 -9.22 -18.87
CA ARG A 334 -8.42 -10.02 -20.04
C ARG A 334 -7.39 -10.00 -21.17
N LYS A 335 -6.24 -9.32 -20.97
CA LYS A 335 -5.11 -9.23 -21.91
C LYS A 335 -5.38 -8.36 -23.16
N ASP A 336 -6.41 -7.54 -23.09
CA ASP A 336 -6.86 -6.63 -24.17
C ASP A 336 -7.15 -5.21 -23.62
N GLU A 337 -6.49 -4.84 -22.52
CA GLU A 337 -6.72 -3.60 -21.74
C GLU A 337 -8.13 -3.54 -21.11
N SER A 338 -8.84 -4.66 -21.02
CA SER A 338 -10.11 -4.76 -20.29
C SER A 338 -10.03 -5.74 -19.13
N PHE A 339 -10.98 -5.64 -18.20
CA PHE A 339 -10.99 -6.41 -16.95
C PHE A 339 -12.36 -7.03 -16.70
N GLN A 340 -12.37 -8.02 -15.82
CA GLN A 340 -13.58 -8.61 -15.28
C GLN A 340 -13.53 -8.57 -13.75
N ASP A 341 -14.55 -8.01 -13.10
CA ASP A 341 -14.70 -8.12 -11.65
C ASP A 341 -15.02 -9.56 -11.24
N THR A 342 -14.07 -10.22 -10.61
CA THR A 342 -14.13 -11.62 -10.18
C THR A 342 -14.32 -11.77 -8.67
N ALA A 343 -14.55 -10.69 -7.92
CA ALA A 343 -14.69 -10.71 -6.46
C ALA A 343 -15.72 -11.74 -5.95
N HIS A 344 -16.77 -12.00 -6.74
CA HIS A 344 -17.80 -13.01 -6.43
C HIS A 344 -17.33 -14.46 -6.59
N GLN A 345 -16.27 -14.69 -7.33
CA GLN A 345 -15.67 -16.02 -7.51
C GLN A 345 -14.77 -16.40 -6.34
N HIS A 346 -14.45 -15.43 -5.49
CA HIS A 346 -13.65 -15.53 -4.29
C HIS A 346 -14.51 -15.20 -3.05
N THR A 347 -13.97 -15.40 -1.85
CA THR A 347 -14.68 -14.96 -0.64
C THR A 347 -14.63 -13.43 -0.45
N VAL A 348 -13.95 -12.70 -1.33
CA VAL A 348 -13.76 -11.24 -1.26
C VAL A 348 -15.08 -10.50 -1.16
N ALA A 349 -16.01 -10.72 -2.10
CA ALA A 349 -17.29 -10.01 -2.12
C ALA A 349 -18.11 -10.21 -0.83
N GLN A 350 -18.15 -11.46 -0.31
CA GLN A 350 -18.90 -11.77 0.90
C GLN A 350 -18.24 -11.17 2.14
N SER A 351 -16.91 -11.27 2.26
CA SER A 351 -16.16 -10.85 3.45
C SER A 351 -16.11 -9.34 3.60
N THR A 352 -16.21 -8.58 2.50
CA THR A 352 -16.00 -7.13 2.51
C THR A 352 -17.29 -6.30 2.44
N ARG A 353 -18.43 -6.93 2.26
CA ARG A 353 -19.71 -6.23 2.01
C ARG A 353 -20.11 -5.20 3.06
N LEU A 354 -19.76 -5.41 4.32
CA LEU A 354 -20.11 -4.52 5.44
C LEU A 354 -18.88 -3.82 6.02
N LEU A 355 -17.78 -3.78 5.28
CA LEU A 355 -16.53 -3.16 5.72
C LEU A 355 -16.16 -2.00 4.78
N SER A 356 -15.53 -1.01 5.36
CA SER A 356 -14.93 0.11 4.65
C SER A 356 -13.42 -0.09 4.62
N GLY A 357 -12.89 -0.47 3.45
CA GLY A 357 -11.49 -0.81 3.28
C GLY A 357 -10.65 0.41 2.93
N TRP A 358 -9.41 0.41 3.40
CA TRP A 358 -8.42 1.45 3.12
C TRP A 358 -7.16 0.85 2.54
N GLY A 359 -6.17 0.54 3.37
CA GLY A 359 -4.96 -0.09 2.93
C GLY A 359 -5.19 -1.54 2.51
N LEU A 360 -4.56 -1.95 1.44
CA LEU A 360 -4.51 -3.34 1.01
C LEU A 360 -3.17 -3.63 0.33
N LYS A 361 -2.67 -4.87 0.45
CA LYS A 361 -1.46 -5.28 -0.24
C LYS A 361 -1.53 -6.76 -0.60
N PHE A 362 -1.17 -7.07 -1.83
CA PHE A 362 -0.82 -8.42 -2.25
C PHE A 362 0.59 -8.79 -1.78
N PHE A 363 0.75 -9.96 -1.20
CA PHE A 363 2.04 -10.48 -0.73
C PHE A 363 1.95 -12.00 -0.53
N ASP A 364 3.08 -12.66 -0.54
CA ASP A 364 3.18 -14.09 -0.23
C ASP A 364 3.58 -14.18 1.26
N TYR A 365 2.58 -14.32 2.15
CA TYR A 365 2.85 -14.24 3.60
C TYR A 365 3.46 -15.51 4.16
N ASP A 366 3.28 -16.66 3.51
CA ASP A 366 3.79 -17.95 3.99
C ASP A 366 4.89 -18.55 3.11
N ASN A 367 5.37 -17.81 2.12
CA ASN A 367 6.44 -18.19 1.21
C ASN A 367 6.17 -19.48 0.41
N ASP A 368 4.91 -19.77 0.08
CA ASP A 368 4.54 -20.93 -0.74
C ASP A 368 4.64 -20.67 -2.26
N GLY A 369 4.87 -19.39 -2.63
CA GLY A 369 5.00 -18.90 -4.00
C GLY A 369 3.67 -18.42 -4.60
N LEU A 370 2.54 -18.55 -3.90
CA LEU A 370 1.26 -17.99 -4.30
C LEU A 370 1.07 -16.62 -3.62
N VAL A 371 0.21 -15.80 -4.20
CA VAL A 371 0.00 -14.46 -3.68
C VAL A 371 -1.28 -14.37 -2.85
N ASP A 372 -1.12 -13.92 -1.63
CA ASP A 372 -2.17 -13.64 -0.65
C ASP A 372 -2.52 -12.16 -0.62
N ALA A 373 -3.43 -11.74 0.27
CA ALA A 373 -3.72 -10.32 0.48
C ALA A 373 -4.05 -10.00 1.93
N VAL A 374 -3.57 -8.85 2.40
CA VAL A 374 -3.91 -8.26 3.69
C VAL A 374 -4.61 -6.92 3.50
N LEU A 375 -5.63 -6.65 4.32
CA LEU A 375 -6.46 -5.45 4.22
C LEU A 375 -6.66 -4.80 5.58
N SER A 376 -6.60 -3.47 5.61
CA SER A 376 -6.96 -2.64 6.75
C SER A 376 -8.33 -2.00 6.52
N ASN A 377 -9.20 -2.06 7.54
CA ASN A 377 -10.58 -1.59 7.47
C ASN A 377 -10.92 -0.68 8.65
N GLY A 378 -11.89 0.20 8.45
CA GLY A 378 -12.41 1.13 9.45
C GLY A 378 -13.34 2.14 8.82
N HIS A 379 -14.56 2.29 9.32
CA HIS A 379 -15.53 3.21 8.73
C HIS A 379 -15.06 4.68 8.84
N PRO A 380 -15.31 5.54 7.82
CA PRO A 380 -14.93 6.96 7.88
C PRO A 380 -15.68 7.76 8.95
N ASP A 381 -16.93 7.40 9.27
CA ASP A 381 -17.76 8.12 10.25
C ASP A 381 -17.76 7.42 11.61
N ASP A 382 -17.20 8.08 12.63
CA ASP A 382 -17.14 7.59 14.01
C ASP A 382 -18.52 7.55 14.70
N MET A 383 -19.56 8.12 14.12
CA MET A 383 -20.93 8.06 14.62
C MET A 383 -21.79 7.00 13.95
N ILE A 384 -21.25 6.21 13.01
CA ILE A 384 -22.02 5.21 12.24
C ILE A 384 -22.85 4.28 13.12
N GLU A 385 -22.36 3.89 14.30
CA GLU A 385 -23.05 3.01 15.24
C GLU A 385 -24.30 3.62 15.88
N GLN A 386 -24.52 4.92 15.73
CA GLN A 386 -25.71 5.60 16.24
C GLN A 386 -26.90 5.46 15.27
N TYR A 387 -26.65 5.11 14.00
CA TYR A 387 -27.70 4.96 12.99
C TYR A 387 -27.57 3.70 12.12
N SER A 388 -26.52 2.90 12.30
CA SER A 388 -26.37 1.56 11.71
C SER A 388 -26.22 0.51 12.80
N GLN A 389 -26.92 -0.62 12.67
CA GLN A 389 -26.78 -1.76 13.58
C GLN A 389 -25.68 -2.74 13.11
N GLN A 390 -25.36 -2.75 11.82
CA GLN A 390 -24.49 -3.74 11.20
C GLN A 390 -23.08 -3.22 10.98
N VAL A 391 -22.91 -1.95 10.65
CA VAL A 391 -21.63 -1.31 10.35
C VAL A 391 -21.08 -0.69 11.63
N LYS A 392 -19.77 -0.79 11.84
CA LYS A 392 -19.06 -0.27 13.01
C LYS A 392 -18.01 0.71 12.59
N TYR A 393 -17.63 1.65 13.47
CA TYR A 393 -16.53 2.57 13.21
C TYR A 393 -15.19 1.85 13.15
N LYS A 394 -14.93 1.01 14.14
CA LYS A 394 -13.75 0.14 14.16
C LYS A 394 -14.11 -1.20 13.51
N GLU A 395 -13.25 -1.63 12.60
CA GLU A 395 -13.48 -2.83 11.81
C GLU A 395 -12.26 -3.76 11.88
N PRO A 396 -12.44 -5.09 11.66
CA PRO A 396 -11.32 -6.03 11.71
C PRO A 396 -10.42 -5.89 10.50
N LEU A 397 -9.15 -6.25 10.66
CA LEU A 397 -8.26 -6.55 9.53
C LEU A 397 -8.72 -7.83 8.84
N LEU A 398 -8.45 -7.96 7.54
CA LEU A 398 -8.69 -9.20 6.80
C LEU A 398 -7.37 -9.76 6.27
N LEU A 399 -7.26 -11.09 6.26
CA LEU A 399 -6.17 -11.82 5.63
C LEU A 399 -6.77 -12.86 4.67
N PHE A 400 -6.50 -12.71 3.38
CA PHE A 400 -6.92 -13.65 2.36
C PHE A 400 -5.77 -14.56 1.99
N HIS A 401 -6.00 -15.87 2.06
CA HIS A 401 -5.06 -16.91 1.64
C HIS A 401 -5.44 -17.44 0.26
N HIS A 402 -4.45 -17.63 -0.60
CA HIS A 402 -4.62 -18.14 -1.96
C HIS A 402 -4.56 -19.66 -1.99
N GLU A 403 -5.70 -20.31 -2.23
CA GLU A 403 -5.82 -21.77 -2.30
C GLU A 403 -5.61 -22.32 -3.74
N GLY A 404 -4.71 -21.71 -4.51
CA GLY A 404 -4.37 -22.09 -5.88
C GLY A 404 -5.35 -21.58 -6.95
N LYS A 405 -6.61 -21.32 -6.61
CA LYS A 405 -7.62 -20.74 -7.53
C LYS A 405 -8.44 -19.62 -6.89
N ASN A 406 -8.60 -19.64 -5.58
CA ASN A 406 -9.48 -18.74 -4.85
C ASN A 406 -8.72 -18.05 -3.74
N LEU A 407 -9.03 -16.78 -3.52
CA LEU A 407 -8.67 -16.05 -2.31
C LEU A 407 -9.74 -16.34 -1.25
N ARG A 408 -9.36 -16.99 -0.16
CA ARG A 408 -10.22 -17.30 0.98
C ARG A 408 -9.85 -16.42 2.17
N ASN A 409 -10.84 -15.71 2.71
CA ASN A 409 -10.65 -14.97 3.95
C ASN A 409 -10.43 -15.95 5.13
N LEU A 410 -9.29 -15.79 5.82
CA LEU A 410 -8.99 -16.57 7.02
C LEU A 410 -9.81 -16.08 8.22
N THR A 411 -10.22 -17.03 9.06
CA THR A 411 -10.82 -16.69 10.36
C THR A 411 -9.75 -16.15 11.32
N ALA A 412 -10.18 -15.45 12.38
CA ALA A 412 -9.26 -14.99 13.41
C ALA A 412 -8.54 -16.14 14.14
N ASP A 413 -9.17 -17.32 14.25
CA ASP A 413 -8.54 -18.51 14.83
C ASP A 413 -7.41 -19.06 13.95
N GLU A 414 -7.47 -18.83 12.63
CA GLU A 414 -6.42 -19.21 11.68
C GLU A 414 -5.34 -18.14 11.62
N ALA A 415 -5.72 -16.88 11.39
CA ALA A 415 -4.80 -15.76 11.15
C ALA A 415 -4.09 -15.29 12.43
N GLY A 416 -4.80 -15.28 13.55
CA GLY A 416 -4.28 -14.88 14.86
C GLY A 416 -5.21 -13.90 15.61
N PRO A 417 -5.01 -13.75 16.94
CA PRO A 417 -5.93 -13.00 17.82
C PRO A 417 -6.11 -11.52 17.43
N VAL A 418 -5.17 -10.92 16.72
CA VAL A 418 -5.25 -9.53 16.27
C VAL A 418 -6.40 -9.34 15.27
N PHE A 419 -6.70 -10.35 14.45
CA PHE A 419 -7.79 -10.32 13.47
C PHE A 419 -9.20 -10.47 14.10
N ALA A 420 -9.28 -10.81 15.39
CA ALA A 420 -10.52 -10.74 16.17
C ALA A 420 -10.79 -9.34 16.75
N LYS A 421 -9.78 -8.45 16.72
CA LYS A 421 -9.91 -7.07 17.19
C LYS A 421 -10.37 -6.16 16.05
N SER A 422 -10.91 -4.99 16.40
CA SER A 422 -11.35 -3.99 15.44
C SER A 422 -10.60 -2.67 15.66
N PHE A 423 -10.27 -1.98 14.55
CA PHE A 423 -9.43 -0.79 14.54
C PHE A 423 -10.04 0.29 13.61
N PRO A 424 -9.76 1.57 13.85
CA PRO A 424 -10.07 2.63 12.90
C PRO A 424 -8.94 2.72 11.86
N ALA A 425 -8.64 1.59 11.21
CA ALA A 425 -7.45 1.47 10.39
C ALA A 425 -7.55 2.28 9.08
N ARG A 426 -6.39 2.72 8.57
CA ARG A 426 -6.24 3.49 7.33
C ARG A 426 -5.07 2.95 6.51
N GLY A 427 -3.92 3.60 6.58
CA GLY A 427 -2.72 3.18 5.88
C GLY A 427 -2.25 1.79 6.29
N LEU A 428 -1.67 1.06 5.33
CA LEU A 428 -1.07 -0.26 5.53
C LEU A 428 0.19 -0.36 4.70
N ALA A 429 1.29 -0.80 5.31
CA ALA A 429 2.54 -1.13 4.63
C ALA A 429 2.96 -2.56 4.94
N VAL A 430 3.63 -3.20 3.98
CA VAL A 430 4.19 -4.55 4.10
C VAL A 430 5.70 -4.49 3.93
N GLY A 431 6.45 -5.23 4.76
CA GLY A 431 7.91 -5.31 4.69
C GLY A 431 8.46 -6.27 5.73
N ASP A 432 9.65 -6.81 5.49
CA ASP A 432 10.35 -7.72 6.40
C ASP A 432 11.27 -6.90 7.33
N PHE A 433 10.73 -6.47 8.49
CA PHE A 433 11.48 -5.59 9.39
C PHE A 433 12.52 -6.32 10.24
N ASN A 434 12.41 -7.65 10.37
CA ASN A 434 13.31 -8.47 11.17
C ASN A 434 14.27 -9.33 10.33
N ASN A 435 14.23 -9.18 8.98
CA ASN A 435 15.06 -9.87 7.98
C ASN A 435 14.97 -11.41 8.06
N ASP A 436 13.82 -11.96 8.44
CA ASP A 436 13.60 -13.40 8.52
C ASP A 436 12.91 -13.99 7.26
N GLY A 437 12.64 -13.13 6.25
CA GLY A 437 12.05 -13.49 4.97
C GLY A 437 10.55 -13.65 5.00
N ARG A 438 9.91 -13.35 6.11
CA ARG A 438 8.44 -13.33 6.21
C ARG A 438 7.99 -11.89 6.25
N LEU A 439 7.14 -11.54 5.32
CA LEU A 439 6.66 -10.16 5.21
C LEU A 439 5.72 -9.81 6.35
N ASP A 440 6.09 -8.79 7.11
CA ASP A 440 5.36 -8.23 8.24
C ASP A 440 4.40 -7.14 7.81
N VAL A 441 3.50 -6.71 8.70
CA VAL A 441 2.48 -5.70 8.39
C VAL A 441 2.52 -4.56 9.40
N LEU A 442 2.56 -3.33 8.89
CA LEU A 442 2.40 -2.10 9.63
C LEU A 442 1.07 -1.46 9.26
N VAL A 443 0.25 -1.14 10.26
CA VAL A 443 -1.06 -0.49 10.05
C VAL A 443 -1.11 0.82 10.81
N ALA A 444 -1.48 1.89 10.13
CA ALA A 444 -1.70 3.20 10.75
C ALA A 444 -3.20 3.40 11.03
N ASN A 445 -3.51 3.77 12.28
CA ASN A 445 -4.87 3.93 12.78
C ASN A 445 -5.24 5.40 12.93
N ASN A 446 -6.46 5.77 12.53
CA ASN A 446 -6.97 7.13 12.67
C ASN A 446 -7.22 7.47 14.15
N GLY A 447 -6.47 8.45 14.69
CA GLY A 447 -6.58 8.89 16.08
C GLY A 447 -6.06 7.90 17.12
N GLU A 448 -5.34 6.83 16.72
CA GLU A 448 -4.82 5.80 17.61
C GLU A 448 -3.36 5.46 17.29
N ALA A 449 -2.75 4.62 18.16
CA ALA A 449 -1.42 4.07 17.93
C ALA A 449 -1.40 3.13 16.72
N PRO A 450 -0.27 3.00 16.01
CA PRO A 450 -0.13 2.06 14.91
C PRO A 450 -0.08 0.61 15.41
N LEU A 451 -0.30 -0.34 14.51
CA LEU A 451 -0.07 -1.75 14.77
C LEU A 451 1.17 -2.20 13.98
N LEU A 452 2.09 -2.86 14.67
CA LEU A 452 3.16 -3.62 14.03
C LEU A 452 2.86 -5.11 14.25
N LEU A 453 2.70 -5.86 13.16
CA LEU A 453 2.35 -7.28 13.17
C LEU A 453 3.51 -8.10 12.64
N GLU A 454 4.13 -8.89 13.51
CA GLU A 454 5.17 -9.85 13.16
C GLU A 454 4.54 -11.08 12.51
N ASN A 455 5.00 -11.44 11.33
CA ASN A 455 4.58 -12.63 10.60
C ASN A 455 5.32 -13.88 11.11
N ARG A 456 4.59 -14.92 11.49
CA ARG A 456 5.11 -16.21 11.95
C ARG A 456 4.67 -17.39 11.10
N ALA A 457 4.09 -17.10 9.93
CA ALA A 457 3.64 -18.11 8.98
C ALA A 457 4.80 -18.77 8.22
N GLY A 458 4.49 -19.72 7.37
CA GLY A 458 5.43 -20.31 6.42
C GLY A 458 6.64 -21.03 7.03
N GLN A 459 6.54 -21.51 8.27
CA GLN A 459 7.63 -22.24 8.91
C GLN A 459 7.98 -23.49 8.10
N GLY A 460 9.23 -23.54 7.62
CA GLY A 460 9.72 -24.64 6.77
C GLY A 460 9.62 -24.38 5.27
N ASN A 461 9.05 -23.26 4.85
CA ASN A 461 9.14 -22.79 3.47
C ASN A 461 10.43 -21.98 3.28
N ASP A 462 11.09 -22.20 2.15
CA ASP A 462 12.29 -21.47 1.77
C ASP A 462 11.93 -20.23 0.97
N TRP A 463 12.80 -19.23 0.98
CA TRP A 463 12.63 -17.97 0.30
C TRP A 463 13.96 -17.40 -0.22
N VAL A 464 13.88 -16.41 -1.08
CA VAL A 464 15.03 -15.57 -1.48
C VAL A 464 14.61 -14.11 -1.48
N GLY A 465 15.33 -13.28 -0.73
CA GLY A 465 15.15 -11.85 -0.72
C GLY A 465 16.03 -11.17 -1.77
N LEU A 466 15.49 -10.19 -2.50
CA LEU A 466 16.18 -9.47 -3.55
C LEU A 466 16.07 -7.96 -3.35
N ARG A 467 17.21 -7.28 -3.31
CA ARG A 467 17.33 -5.85 -3.54
C ARG A 467 17.81 -5.66 -4.98
N LEU A 468 17.02 -5.02 -5.82
CA LEU A 468 17.40 -4.71 -7.18
C LEU A 468 18.04 -3.31 -7.22
N GLU A 469 19.16 -3.17 -7.94
CA GLU A 469 19.83 -1.90 -8.14
C GLU A 469 20.04 -1.61 -9.62
N GLY A 470 19.24 -0.69 -10.18
CA GLY A 470 19.43 -0.15 -11.53
C GLY A 470 20.71 0.68 -11.65
N LYS A 471 21.26 0.72 -12.83
CA LYS A 471 22.38 1.60 -13.21
C LYS A 471 22.05 2.49 -14.40
N THR A 472 21.36 1.92 -15.38
CA THR A 472 20.91 2.63 -16.56
C THR A 472 19.44 3.00 -16.43
N CYS A 473 18.65 2.09 -15.87
CA CYS A 473 17.28 2.37 -15.47
C CYS A 473 17.24 3.05 -14.09
N ASN A 474 16.04 3.42 -13.62
CA ASN A 474 15.88 3.97 -12.28
C ASN A 474 16.48 3.01 -11.24
N ARG A 475 17.10 3.58 -10.20
CA ARG A 475 17.88 2.79 -9.25
C ARG A 475 17.04 1.78 -8.47
N ASP A 476 15.80 2.11 -8.16
CA ASP A 476 14.87 1.22 -7.48
C ASP A 476 14.35 0.08 -8.38
N ALA A 477 14.72 0.09 -9.66
CA ALA A 477 14.28 -0.87 -10.67
C ALA A 477 12.75 -1.01 -10.76
N VAL A 478 12.01 0.06 -10.50
CA VAL A 478 10.55 0.10 -10.69
C VAL A 478 10.24 -0.16 -12.17
N GLY A 479 9.36 -1.10 -12.45
CA GLY A 479 9.07 -1.59 -13.80
C GLY A 479 9.87 -2.84 -14.20
N ALA A 480 10.72 -3.37 -13.32
CA ALA A 480 11.42 -4.63 -13.59
C ALA A 480 10.46 -5.82 -13.57
N ARG A 481 10.71 -6.80 -14.43
CA ARG A 481 10.01 -8.09 -14.40
C ARG A 481 10.96 -9.19 -13.94
N LEU A 482 10.58 -9.87 -12.87
CA LEU A 482 11.29 -10.97 -12.30
C LEU A 482 10.65 -12.28 -12.76
N THR A 483 11.46 -13.26 -13.11
CA THR A 483 11.01 -14.63 -13.39
C THR A 483 11.96 -15.56 -12.66
N TRP A 484 11.44 -16.55 -11.96
CA TRP A 484 12.31 -17.55 -11.29
C TRP A 484 11.80 -18.97 -11.47
N HIS A 485 12.73 -19.90 -11.47
CA HIS A 485 12.46 -21.32 -11.56
C HIS A 485 12.90 -22.04 -10.30
N VAL A 486 12.12 -23.02 -9.89
CA VAL A 486 12.32 -23.78 -8.66
C VAL A 486 12.29 -25.27 -8.98
N ASN A 487 13.15 -26.06 -8.31
CA ASN A 487 13.18 -27.51 -8.36
C ASN A 487 13.40 -28.09 -9.78
N ASN A 488 14.49 -27.67 -10.44
CA ASN A 488 14.86 -28.06 -11.81
C ASN A 488 13.76 -27.73 -12.84
N GLY A 489 13.16 -26.56 -12.71
CA GLY A 489 12.13 -26.06 -13.60
C GLY A 489 10.73 -26.66 -13.38
N ALA A 490 10.53 -27.41 -12.27
CA ALA A 490 9.20 -27.97 -11.95
C ALA A 490 8.14 -26.90 -11.69
N LYS A 491 8.56 -25.73 -11.19
CA LYS A 491 7.70 -24.55 -10.99
C LYS A 491 8.37 -23.32 -11.58
N LYS A 492 7.57 -22.47 -12.22
CA LYS A 492 7.97 -21.17 -12.75
C LYS A 492 7.04 -20.11 -12.18
N PHE A 493 7.63 -19.04 -11.69
CA PHE A 493 6.91 -17.88 -11.16
C PHE A 493 7.34 -16.61 -11.88
N SER A 494 6.49 -15.60 -11.84
CA SER A 494 6.81 -14.26 -12.33
C SER A 494 6.26 -13.20 -11.39
N ARG A 495 6.93 -12.05 -11.36
CA ARG A 495 6.51 -10.87 -10.61
C ARG A 495 6.87 -9.62 -11.37
N PHE A 496 5.98 -8.65 -11.36
CA PHE A 496 6.25 -7.31 -11.84
C PHE A 496 6.54 -6.41 -10.65
N LYS A 497 7.64 -5.65 -10.70
CA LYS A 497 7.99 -4.70 -9.65
C LYS A 497 7.23 -3.40 -9.88
N SER A 498 6.00 -3.34 -9.36
CA SER A 498 5.17 -2.15 -9.31
C SER A 498 5.65 -1.19 -8.22
N ASN A 499 5.17 0.04 -8.22
CA ASN A 499 5.33 0.98 -7.12
C ASN A 499 3.97 1.57 -6.73
N GLY A 500 3.86 2.08 -5.50
CA GLY A 500 2.59 2.50 -4.91
C GLY A 500 1.78 1.30 -4.44
N GLY A 501 0.47 1.41 -4.63
CA GLY A 501 -0.47 0.45 -4.05
C GLY A 501 -0.80 0.79 -2.60
N SER A 502 -1.73 0.02 -2.00
CA SER A 502 -2.30 0.30 -0.69
C SER A 502 -3.06 1.64 -0.64
N TYR A 503 -3.04 2.29 0.50
CA TYR A 503 -3.67 3.57 0.77
C TYR A 503 -2.73 4.45 1.58
N LEU A 504 -2.37 5.63 1.06
CA LEU A 504 -1.52 6.62 1.73
C LEU A 504 -0.16 6.09 2.22
N SER A 505 0.30 4.93 1.78
CA SER A 505 1.40 4.21 2.41
C SER A 505 2.45 3.74 1.41
N SER A 506 3.66 3.41 1.91
CA SER A 506 4.77 2.92 1.11
C SER A 506 5.35 1.64 1.71
N HIS A 507 5.70 0.69 0.84
CA HIS A 507 6.13 -0.65 1.21
C HIS A 507 7.66 -0.79 1.15
N ASP A 508 8.17 -1.92 1.70
CA ASP A 508 9.54 -2.36 1.45
C ASP A 508 9.80 -2.45 -0.07
N MET A 509 10.89 -1.86 -0.51
CA MET A 509 11.30 -1.90 -1.93
C MET A 509 12.01 -3.20 -2.31
N ARG A 510 12.31 -4.07 -1.36
CA ARG A 510 12.86 -5.40 -1.61
C ARG A 510 11.76 -6.35 -2.04
N GLU A 511 12.13 -7.39 -2.80
CA GLU A 511 11.24 -8.48 -3.20
C GLU A 511 11.58 -9.74 -2.39
N VAL A 512 10.59 -10.39 -1.82
CA VAL A 512 10.73 -11.72 -1.22
C VAL A 512 10.04 -12.74 -2.12
N LEU A 513 10.81 -13.70 -2.62
CA LEU A 513 10.34 -14.75 -3.52
C LEU A 513 10.14 -16.03 -2.72
N GLY A 514 8.90 -16.45 -2.50
CA GLY A 514 8.57 -17.74 -1.88
C GLY A 514 8.92 -18.89 -2.79
N LEU A 515 9.48 -19.97 -2.21
CA LEU A 515 9.92 -21.15 -2.92
C LEU A 515 9.15 -22.42 -2.49
N GLY A 516 8.40 -22.34 -1.37
CA GLY A 516 7.76 -23.48 -0.73
C GLY A 516 8.74 -24.37 0.04
N ALA A 517 8.23 -25.42 0.68
CA ALA A 517 9.02 -26.33 1.53
C ALA A 517 10.08 -27.09 0.73
N GLY A 518 11.36 -26.95 1.15
CA GLY A 518 12.51 -27.57 0.49
C GLY A 518 12.75 -27.04 -0.92
N GLY A 519 12.29 -25.83 -1.22
CA GLY A 519 12.40 -25.18 -2.52
C GLY A 519 13.86 -24.91 -2.89
N LYS A 520 14.29 -25.39 -4.06
CA LYS A 520 15.62 -25.10 -4.61
C LYS A 520 15.50 -24.10 -5.73
N LEU A 521 16.06 -22.92 -5.55
CA LEU A 521 16.11 -21.92 -6.59
C LEU A 521 17.10 -22.33 -7.68
N ASP A 522 16.63 -22.46 -8.91
CA ASP A 522 17.49 -22.78 -10.05
C ASP A 522 18.16 -21.49 -10.57
N TRP A 523 17.38 -20.47 -10.77
CA TRP A 523 17.82 -19.14 -11.21
C TRP A 523 16.72 -18.11 -11.05
N VAL A 524 17.14 -16.84 -11.01
CA VAL A 524 16.27 -15.65 -11.17
C VAL A 524 16.69 -14.93 -12.44
N GLU A 525 15.74 -14.58 -13.28
CA GLU A 525 15.91 -13.74 -14.47
C GLU A 525 15.24 -12.39 -14.22
N ILE A 526 15.98 -11.31 -14.46
CA ILE A 526 15.51 -9.94 -14.33
C ILE A 526 15.48 -9.33 -15.73
N ARG A 527 14.29 -8.89 -16.15
CA ARG A 527 14.16 -7.94 -17.24
C ARG A 527 14.13 -6.56 -16.63
N TRP A 528 15.23 -5.84 -16.75
CA TRP A 528 15.36 -4.48 -16.25
C TRP A 528 14.45 -3.54 -17.06
N PRO A 529 13.85 -2.51 -16.43
CA PRO A 529 12.98 -1.56 -17.14
C PRO A 529 13.76 -0.72 -18.15
N LYS A 530 13.03 -0.02 -19.01
CA LYS A 530 13.64 1.00 -19.88
C LYS A 530 14.32 2.09 -19.01
N PRO A 531 15.37 2.74 -19.53
CA PRO A 531 15.93 2.60 -20.89
C PRO A 531 16.84 1.36 -21.05
N SER A 532 17.11 0.59 -20.00
CA SER A 532 18.05 -0.54 -20.04
C SER A 532 17.59 -1.67 -20.96
N LEU A 533 16.40 -2.22 -20.72
CA LEU A 533 15.85 -3.41 -21.39
C LEU A 533 16.75 -4.66 -21.34
N ARG A 534 17.78 -4.68 -20.50
CA ARG A 534 18.62 -5.86 -20.31
C ARG A 534 17.79 -7.00 -19.76
N VAL A 535 18.08 -8.22 -20.22
CA VAL A 535 17.59 -9.44 -19.58
C VAL A 535 18.79 -10.20 -19.06
N GLU A 536 18.83 -10.43 -17.76
CA GLU A 536 19.96 -11.00 -17.06
C GLU A 536 19.52 -12.12 -16.13
N ARG A 537 20.29 -13.18 -16.11
CA ARG A 537 20.05 -14.34 -15.25
C ARG A 537 21.09 -14.42 -14.14
N PHE A 538 20.61 -14.69 -12.94
CA PHE A 538 21.38 -14.88 -11.72
C PHE A 538 21.20 -16.31 -11.23
N THR A 539 22.30 -16.98 -10.94
CA THR A 539 22.34 -18.38 -10.47
C THR A 539 23.14 -18.48 -9.19
N GLY A 540 22.97 -19.57 -8.44
CA GLY A 540 23.73 -19.81 -7.22
C GLY A 540 23.36 -18.89 -6.05
N LEU A 541 22.19 -18.27 -6.10
CA LEU A 541 21.66 -17.47 -4.98
C LEU A 541 21.28 -18.42 -3.85
N ALA A 542 21.86 -18.19 -2.67
CA ALA A 542 21.54 -18.99 -1.50
C ALA A 542 20.14 -18.66 -0.98
N VAL A 543 19.37 -19.68 -0.62
CA VAL A 543 18.04 -19.51 -0.01
C VAL A 543 18.13 -18.93 1.41
N ASN A 544 17.02 -18.41 1.92
CA ASN A 544 16.83 -17.89 3.26
C ASN A 544 17.77 -16.72 3.59
N ARG A 545 17.99 -15.85 2.61
CA ARG A 545 18.73 -14.59 2.77
C ARG A 545 18.43 -13.57 1.68
N TYR A 546 18.82 -12.35 1.93
CA TYR A 546 18.80 -11.25 0.97
C TYR A 546 20.04 -11.23 0.08
N HIS A 547 19.83 -10.85 -1.19
CA HIS A 547 20.88 -10.63 -2.21
C HIS A 547 20.66 -9.29 -2.88
N THR A 548 21.73 -8.55 -3.15
CA THR A 548 21.67 -7.38 -4.01
C THR A 548 22.01 -7.79 -5.44
N LEU A 549 21.07 -7.60 -6.36
CA LEU A 549 21.24 -7.86 -7.78
C LEU A 549 21.38 -6.52 -8.50
N VAL A 550 22.57 -6.29 -9.04
CA VAL A 550 22.92 -5.02 -9.69
C VAL A 550 22.81 -5.19 -11.20
N GLU A 551 22.17 -4.24 -11.89
CA GLU A 551 22.08 -4.20 -13.35
C GLU A 551 23.47 -4.29 -13.98
N GLY A 552 23.65 -5.20 -14.95
CA GLY A 552 24.92 -5.46 -15.62
C GLY A 552 25.82 -6.47 -14.93
N SER A 553 25.42 -7.04 -13.78
CA SER A 553 26.24 -8.04 -13.06
C SER A 553 25.80 -9.49 -13.30
N GLY A 554 24.62 -9.70 -13.89
CA GLY A 554 24.12 -11.02 -14.23
C GLY A 554 24.64 -11.56 -15.57
N THR A 555 24.32 -12.81 -15.89
CA THR A 555 24.60 -13.38 -17.20
C THR A 555 23.52 -12.92 -18.19
N LYS A 556 23.91 -12.31 -19.29
CA LYS A 556 22.97 -11.88 -20.35
C LYS A 556 22.28 -13.10 -20.96
N VAL A 557 20.95 -13.03 -21.09
CA VAL A 557 20.09 -14.05 -21.70
C VAL A 557 19.68 -13.64 -23.11
#